data_1db26a1cee4df52e1163c0c4f3bc769a
#
_entry.id   1db26a1cee4df52e1163c0c4f3bc769a
#
_cell.length_a   1.000
_cell.length_b   1.000
_cell.length_c   1.000
_cell.angle_alpha   90.00
_cell.angle_beta   90.00
_cell.angle_gamma   90.00
#
_symmetry.space_group_name_H-M   'P 1'
#
loop_
_entity.id
_entity.type
_entity.pdbx_description
1 polymer ?
#
loop_
_entity_poly.entity_id
_entity_poly.type
_entity_poly.pdbx_seq_one_letter_code
_entity_poly.pdbx_strand_id
1 'polypeptide(L)'
;MSIRSKKIMSIRSKKILHVLAGALAIAAVSGAPQAVAQSTGAGSVLPTGGGQALIDTSDTVLLLLDHQAGLFQTVKDISVTELRNNTIMLAKLATLLKIPVITTASEPNGPNGPLMPEIQQFAPHAVYVGRKGEVNAWDNEDFVKTVRATGKKTLIMAGVWTSVCVMFPALDAKAAGFKVYAVIDASGDPSELASRTTLARFIQAGIVPTSTNAVLSETHRTWNRPEAAELAKLYALAAPNYAAVIESYEKAKDVGRQSK
;
A
#
# COMPACT_ATOMS: atom_id res chain seq x y z
N MET A 1 23.31 64.28 25.77
CA MET A 1 24.72 64.15 26.17
C MET A 1 25.09 62.71 25.89
N SER A 2 26.03 62.30 25.13
CA SER A 2 27.19 62.83 24.43
C SER A 2 27.57 61.84 23.33
N ILE A 3 27.79 62.38 22.20
CA ILE A 3 28.41 61.97 20.95
C ILE A 3 29.84 61.40 21.16
N ARG A 4 30.18 60.35 20.37
CA ARG A 4 31.51 60.17 19.69
C ARG A 4 31.49 58.83 18.94
N SER A 5 31.36 58.71 17.66
CA SER A 5 32.09 59.14 16.44
C SER A 5 33.53 58.62 16.32
N LYS A 6 33.77 57.98 15.16
CA LYS A 6 35.03 57.70 14.40
C LYS A 6 35.74 56.39 14.75
N LYS A 7 36.05 55.52 13.77
CA LYS A 7 37.05 55.79 12.73
C LYS A 7 36.96 54.73 11.59
N ILE A 8 36.86 55.25 10.37
CA ILE A 8 37.08 54.58 9.09
C ILE A 8 38.61 54.38 8.92
N MET A 9 39.03 53.19 8.50
CA MET A 9 40.36 53.03 7.91
C MET A 9 40.29 52.09 6.69
N SER A 10 40.42 52.75 5.56
CA SER A 10 40.71 52.23 4.23
C SER A 10 42.15 51.74 4.12
N ILE A 11 42.39 50.55 3.57
CA ILE A 11 43.69 50.22 2.98
C ILE A 11 43.48 49.53 1.65
N ARG A 12 44.20 50.09 0.69
CA ARG A 12 44.21 49.84 -0.74
C ARG A 12 44.77 48.48 -1.19
N SER A 13 44.24 48.05 -2.29
CA SER A 13 44.80 47.29 -3.42
C SER A 13 46.26 46.84 -3.36
N LYS A 14 46.49 45.56 -3.64
CA LYS A 14 47.57 45.15 -4.58
C LYS A 14 47.13 43.95 -5.41
N LYS A 15 47.06 44.18 -6.73
CA LYS A 15 46.94 43.15 -7.78
C LYS A 15 48.21 42.32 -7.80
N ILE A 16 48.06 41.00 -7.83
CA ILE A 16 49.08 40.10 -8.39
C ILE A 16 48.32 39.12 -9.30
N LEU A 17 48.59 39.30 -10.55
CA LEU A 17 48.18 38.46 -11.66
C LEU A 17 49.15 37.28 -11.77
N HIS A 18 48.70 36.04 -11.52
CA HIS A 18 49.45 34.84 -11.90
C HIS A 18 48.56 34.03 -12.83
N VAL A 19 48.92 34.08 -14.12
CA VAL A 19 48.47 33.16 -15.16
C VAL A 19 49.16 31.84 -14.90
N LEU A 20 48.43 30.80 -14.62
CA LEU A 20 48.87 29.42 -14.70
C LEU A 20 47.92 28.66 -15.63
N ALA A 21 48.40 28.38 -16.80
CA ALA A 21 47.79 27.47 -17.76
C ALA A 21 47.79 26.04 -17.15
N GLY A 22 46.61 25.57 -16.75
CA GLY A 22 46.41 24.19 -16.36
C GLY A 22 45.62 23.44 -17.43
N ALA A 23 46.29 22.49 -18.09
CA ALA A 23 45.70 21.65 -19.10
C ALA A 23 44.48 20.89 -18.57
N LEU A 24 43.33 21.07 -19.23
CA LEU A 24 42.11 20.31 -18.96
C LEU A 24 42.28 18.91 -19.56
N ALA A 25 42.64 17.94 -18.74
CA ALA A 25 42.54 16.53 -19.10
C ALA A 25 41.06 16.12 -19.04
N ILE A 26 40.39 16.06 -20.19
CA ILE A 26 39.07 15.46 -20.33
C ILE A 26 39.27 13.94 -20.19
N ALA A 27 39.04 13.41 -19.01
CA ALA A 27 38.86 11.98 -18.83
C ALA A 27 37.53 11.58 -19.48
N ALA A 28 37.59 10.98 -20.64
CA ALA A 28 36.46 10.31 -21.26
C ALA A 28 36.05 9.14 -20.34
N VAL A 29 35.06 9.34 -19.51
CA VAL A 29 34.36 8.25 -18.83
C VAL A 29 33.56 7.53 -19.91
N SER A 30 34.15 6.47 -20.48
CA SER A 30 33.42 5.47 -21.26
C SER A 30 32.48 4.73 -20.30
N GLY A 31 31.30 5.29 -20.09
CA GLY A 31 30.20 4.60 -19.44
C GLY A 31 29.77 3.44 -20.34
N ALA A 32 30.24 2.23 -20.04
CA ALA A 32 29.60 1.05 -20.56
C ALA A 32 28.09 1.11 -20.16
N PRO A 33 27.17 0.81 -21.08
CA PRO A 33 25.77 0.71 -20.71
C PRO A 33 25.69 -0.38 -19.65
N GLN A 34 25.31 0.03 -18.41
CA GLN A 34 24.91 -0.95 -17.40
C GLN A 34 23.68 -1.64 -17.97
N ALA A 35 23.84 -2.87 -18.38
CA ALA A 35 22.74 -3.75 -18.65
C ALA A 35 21.95 -3.81 -17.35
N VAL A 36 20.79 -3.12 -17.32
CA VAL A 36 19.78 -3.32 -16.31
C VAL A 36 19.44 -4.79 -16.42
N ALA A 37 19.89 -5.58 -15.44
CA ALA A 37 19.50 -6.97 -15.32
C ALA A 37 17.98 -6.95 -15.25
N GLN A 38 17.33 -7.32 -16.34
CA GLN A 38 15.91 -7.63 -16.34
C GLN A 38 15.76 -8.80 -15.39
N SER A 39 15.28 -8.50 -14.18
CA SER A 39 14.76 -9.55 -13.32
C SER A 39 13.61 -10.18 -14.13
N THR A 40 13.83 -11.36 -14.65
CA THR A 40 12.78 -12.22 -15.16
C THR A 40 11.95 -12.63 -13.96
N GLY A 41 11.12 -11.70 -13.46
CA GLY A 41 10.12 -11.99 -12.45
C GLY A 41 9.17 -13.02 -13.05
N ALA A 42 9.27 -14.24 -12.59
CA ALA A 42 8.28 -15.27 -12.85
C ALA A 42 6.94 -14.72 -12.35
N GLY A 43 6.05 -14.27 -13.26
CA GLY A 43 4.72 -13.86 -12.85
C GLY A 43 4.02 -12.79 -13.68
N SER A 44 4.65 -12.19 -14.68
CA SER A 44 3.87 -11.31 -15.56
C SER A 44 2.93 -12.15 -16.43
N VAL A 45 1.62 -12.01 -16.21
CA VAL A 45 0.59 -12.61 -17.07
C VAL A 45 0.52 -11.94 -18.45
N LEU A 46 1.36 -10.93 -18.70
CA LEU A 46 1.40 -10.15 -19.93
C LEU A 46 2.68 -10.45 -20.73
N PRO A 47 2.55 -10.77 -22.04
CA PRO A 47 3.70 -11.05 -22.91
C PRO A 47 4.66 -9.86 -23.05
N THR A 48 4.16 -8.64 -22.85
CA THR A 48 4.96 -7.40 -22.98
C THR A 48 5.88 -7.15 -21.79
N GLY A 49 5.80 -7.95 -20.70
CA GLY A 49 6.48 -7.65 -19.45
C GLY A 49 6.04 -6.35 -18.77
N GLY A 50 4.97 -5.74 -19.28
CA GLY A 50 4.42 -4.49 -18.74
C GLY A 50 3.93 -4.65 -17.28
N GLY A 51 3.75 -3.51 -16.61
CA GLY A 51 3.17 -3.47 -15.28
C GLY A 51 4.15 -3.69 -14.13
N GLN A 52 5.45 -3.56 -14.32
CA GLN A 52 6.45 -3.64 -13.23
C GLN A 52 6.24 -2.58 -12.14
N ALA A 53 5.61 -1.44 -12.48
CA ALA A 53 5.25 -0.40 -11.52
C ALA A 53 4.06 -0.79 -10.63
N LEU A 54 3.26 -1.76 -11.05
CA LEU A 54 2.04 -2.20 -10.37
C LEU A 54 2.35 -3.31 -9.34
N ILE A 55 1.32 -3.76 -8.63
CA ILE A 55 1.43 -4.81 -7.62
C ILE A 55 1.80 -6.14 -8.29
N ASP A 56 2.89 -6.75 -7.82
CA ASP A 56 3.28 -8.12 -8.15
C ASP A 56 2.76 -9.07 -7.07
N THR A 57 1.79 -9.90 -7.41
CA THR A 57 1.18 -10.85 -6.48
C THR A 57 2.16 -11.88 -5.95
N SER A 58 3.22 -12.21 -6.72
CA SER A 58 4.25 -13.17 -6.31
C SER A 58 5.18 -12.62 -5.22
N ASP A 59 5.27 -11.29 -5.06
CA ASP A 59 6.10 -10.60 -4.06
C ASP A 59 5.26 -9.80 -3.05
N THR A 60 4.02 -10.21 -2.79
CA THR A 60 3.08 -9.46 -1.97
C THR A 60 2.61 -10.26 -0.76
N VAL A 61 2.40 -9.58 0.38
CA VAL A 61 1.64 -10.05 1.55
C VAL A 61 0.55 -9.04 1.89
N LEU A 62 -0.62 -9.52 2.28
CA LEU A 62 -1.74 -8.71 2.76
C LEU A 62 -1.71 -8.65 4.30
N LEU A 63 -1.71 -7.44 4.84
CA LEU A 63 -1.79 -7.18 6.28
C LEU A 63 -3.15 -6.56 6.61
N LEU A 64 -3.95 -7.26 7.41
CA LEU A 64 -5.26 -6.80 7.89
C LEU A 64 -5.15 -6.50 9.40
N LEU A 65 -5.13 -5.21 9.73
CA LEU A 65 -4.75 -4.70 11.03
C LEU A 65 -5.98 -4.17 11.78
N ASP A 66 -6.26 -4.74 12.94
CA ASP A 66 -7.25 -4.21 13.88
C ASP A 66 -8.66 -3.97 13.30
N HIS A 67 -9.11 -4.81 12.36
CA HIS A 67 -10.50 -4.81 11.89
C HIS A 67 -11.40 -5.39 12.99
N GLN A 68 -11.57 -4.64 14.09
CA GLN A 68 -12.19 -5.07 15.34
C GLN A 68 -13.57 -4.47 15.53
N ALA A 69 -14.47 -5.24 16.14
CA ALA A 69 -15.90 -4.89 16.30
C ALA A 69 -16.13 -3.57 17.06
N GLY A 70 -15.34 -3.27 18.08
CA GLY A 70 -15.40 -2.01 18.82
C GLY A 70 -14.87 -0.83 18.05
N LEU A 71 -13.75 -1.01 17.34
CA LEU A 71 -13.13 0.05 16.52
C LEU A 71 -14.03 0.46 15.35
N PHE A 72 -14.75 -0.47 14.73
CA PHE A 72 -15.71 -0.15 13.68
C PHE A 72 -16.77 0.86 14.10
N GLN A 73 -17.18 0.86 15.38
CA GLN A 73 -18.18 1.79 15.91
C GLN A 73 -17.68 3.23 15.97
N THR A 74 -16.38 3.45 15.88
CA THR A 74 -15.76 4.77 15.96
C THR A 74 -15.48 5.39 14.58
N VAL A 75 -15.61 4.62 13.51
CA VAL A 75 -15.34 5.06 12.14
C VAL A 75 -16.39 6.07 11.67
N LYS A 76 -15.94 7.19 11.07
CA LYS A 76 -16.81 8.27 10.60
C LYS A 76 -16.48 8.81 9.21
N ASP A 77 -15.35 8.43 8.66
CA ASP A 77 -14.87 8.90 7.34
C ASP A 77 -15.31 8.01 6.18
N ILE A 78 -15.75 6.79 6.47
CA ILE A 78 -16.30 5.83 5.50
C ILE A 78 -17.45 5.05 6.13
N SER A 79 -18.37 4.56 5.30
CA SER A 79 -19.41 3.64 5.76
C SER A 79 -18.80 2.33 6.28
N VAL A 80 -19.15 1.91 7.50
CA VAL A 80 -18.68 0.65 8.09
C VAL A 80 -19.06 -0.55 7.21
N THR A 81 -20.21 -0.51 6.53
CA THR A 81 -20.64 -1.56 5.60
C THR A 81 -19.69 -1.63 4.40
N GLU A 82 -19.33 -0.49 3.83
CA GLU A 82 -18.38 -0.42 2.71
C GLU A 82 -17.00 -0.91 3.12
N LEU A 83 -16.47 -0.40 4.24
CA LEU A 83 -15.19 -0.82 4.79
C LEU A 83 -15.12 -2.35 4.99
N ARG A 84 -16.17 -2.95 5.61
CA ARG A 84 -16.24 -4.40 5.81
C ARG A 84 -16.27 -5.17 4.49
N ASN A 85 -17.09 -4.72 3.51
CA ASN A 85 -17.17 -5.35 2.19
C ASN A 85 -15.82 -5.30 1.46
N ASN A 86 -15.13 -4.18 1.53
CA ASN A 86 -13.81 -4.00 0.94
C ASN A 86 -12.77 -4.90 1.61
N THR A 87 -12.80 -5.03 2.95
CA THR A 87 -11.96 -5.97 3.69
C THR A 87 -12.23 -7.43 3.28
N ILE A 88 -13.50 -7.80 3.15
CA ILE A 88 -13.91 -9.13 2.66
C ILE A 88 -13.40 -9.38 1.24
N MET A 89 -13.49 -8.39 0.36
CA MET A 89 -12.96 -8.50 -0.99
C MET A 89 -11.45 -8.74 -1.00
N LEU A 90 -10.68 -7.99 -0.20
CA LEU A 90 -9.23 -8.21 -0.07
C LEU A 90 -8.90 -9.62 0.44
N ALA A 91 -9.62 -10.12 1.44
CA ALA A 91 -9.44 -11.47 1.98
C ALA A 91 -9.71 -12.55 0.91
N LYS A 92 -10.81 -12.41 0.15
CA LYS A 92 -11.15 -13.31 -0.95
C LYS A 92 -10.13 -13.25 -2.09
N LEU A 93 -9.68 -12.05 -2.45
CA LEU A 93 -8.66 -11.84 -3.47
C LEU A 93 -7.34 -12.53 -3.08
N ALA A 94 -6.91 -12.34 -1.84
CA ALA A 94 -5.70 -12.97 -1.33
C ALA A 94 -5.79 -14.50 -1.36
N THR A 95 -6.95 -15.06 -1.02
CA THR A 95 -7.21 -16.50 -1.10
C THR A 95 -7.17 -17.00 -2.54
N LEU A 96 -7.85 -16.34 -3.46
CA LEU A 96 -7.90 -16.69 -4.87
C LEU A 96 -6.50 -16.68 -5.52
N LEU A 97 -5.71 -15.65 -5.20
CA LEU A 97 -4.38 -15.45 -5.79
C LEU A 97 -3.24 -16.05 -4.94
N LYS A 98 -3.57 -16.76 -3.85
CA LYS A 98 -2.61 -17.40 -2.92
C LYS A 98 -1.61 -16.40 -2.32
N ILE A 99 -2.05 -15.18 -2.06
CA ILE A 99 -1.26 -14.15 -1.37
C ILE A 99 -1.27 -14.49 0.13
N PRO A 100 -0.14 -14.54 0.83
CA PRO A 100 -0.10 -14.68 2.28
C PRO A 100 -0.90 -13.56 2.98
N VAL A 101 -1.63 -13.90 4.03
CA VAL A 101 -2.39 -12.95 4.84
C VAL A 101 -1.90 -13.02 6.27
N ILE A 102 -1.61 -11.88 6.86
CA ILE A 102 -1.30 -11.75 8.28
C ILE A 102 -2.30 -10.77 8.89
N THR A 103 -2.87 -11.12 10.04
CA THR A 103 -3.81 -10.29 10.76
C THR A 103 -3.41 -10.19 12.23
N THR A 104 -3.77 -9.08 12.86
CA THR A 104 -3.50 -8.82 14.27
C THR A 104 -4.64 -8.01 14.89
N ALA A 105 -4.73 -8.01 16.21
CA ALA A 105 -5.68 -7.21 16.98
C ALA A 105 -4.99 -6.55 18.17
N SER A 106 -5.37 -5.31 18.46
CA SER A 106 -4.96 -4.60 19.67
C SER A 106 -6.06 -4.71 20.72
N GLU A 107 -5.70 -5.19 21.91
CA GLU A 107 -6.64 -5.31 23.05
C GLU A 107 -7.97 -6.00 22.68
N PRO A 108 -7.96 -7.23 22.13
CA PRO A 108 -9.17 -7.90 21.64
C PRO A 108 -10.17 -8.24 22.75
N ASN A 109 -9.72 -8.29 23.99
CA ASN A 109 -10.56 -8.52 25.18
C ASN A 109 -11.03 -7.22 25.86
N GLY A 110 -10.61 -6.06 25.33
CA GLY A 110 -10.96 -4.74 25.80
C GLY A 110 -12.02 -4.05 24.92
N PRO A 111 -12.11 -2.71 24.96
CA PRO A 111 -13.09 -1.93 24.21
C PRO A 111 -12.99 -2.10 22.68
N ASN A 112 -11.79 -2.43 22.16
CA ASN A 112 -11.58 -2.63 20.72
C ASN A 112 -12.33 -3.87 20.19
N GLY A 113 -12.56 -4.86 21.05
CA GLY A 113 -13.30 -6.08 20.74
C GLY A 113 -12.55 -7.04 19.82
N PRO A 114 -13.20 -8.16 19.46
CA PRO A 114 -12.60 -9.17 18.59
C PRO A 114 -12.50 -8.70 17.12
N LEU A 115 -11.63 -9.35 16.36
CA LEU A 115 -11.56 -9.20 14.89
C LEU A 115 -12.90 -9.60 14.24
N MET A 116 -13.22 -8.98 13.12
CA MET A 116 -14.32 -9.40 12.27
C MET A 116 -14.12 -10.85 11.81
N PRO A 117 -15.12 -11.72 11.99
CA PRO A 117 -14.95 -13.16 11.69
C PRO A 117 -14.78 -13.46 10.20
N GLU A 118 -15.21 -12.56 9.33
CA GLU A 118 -15.11 -12.73 7.88
C GLU A 118 -13.66 -12.80 7.38
N ILE A 119 -12.70 -12.25 8.12
CA ILE A 119 -11.27 -12.40 7.76
C ILE A 119 -10.91 -13.89 7.77
N GLN A 120 -11.19 -14.59 8.86
CA GLN A 120 -10.91 -16.03 8.96
C GLN A 120 -11.79 -16.86 8.01
N GLN A 121 -13.02 -16.43 7.79
CA GLN A 121 -13.96 -17.13 6.90
C GLN A 121 -13.49 -17.11 5.44
N PHE A 122 -12.98 -15.97 4.96
CA PHE A 122 -12.63 -15.78 3.55
C PHE A 122 -11.13 -15.85 3.26
N ALA A 123 -10.30 -15.79 4.29
CA ALA A 123 -8.87 -16.11 4.23
C ALA A 123 -8.49 -17.10 5.33
N PRO A 124 -8.92 -18.39 5.23
CA PRO A 124 -8.67 -19.39 6.28
C PRO A 124 -7.18 -19.68 6.49
N HIS A 125 -6.33 -19.30 5.54
CA HIS A 125 -4.88 -19.38 5.64
C HIS A 125 -4.23 -18.16 6.33
N ALA A 126 -5.04 -17.19 6.79
CA ALA A 126 -4.52 -16.01 7.48
C ALA A 126 -3.84 -16.41 8.80
N VAL A 127 -2.63 -15.89 9.00
CA VAL A 127 -1.88 -16.07 10.23
C VAL A 127 -2.26 -14.95 11.19
N TYR A 128 -2.85 -15.29 12.32
CA TYR A 128 -3.13 -14.34 13.38
C TYR A 128 -1.92 -14.20 14.31
N VAL A 129 -1.49 -12.96 14.56
CA VAL A 129 -0.44 -12.63 15.52
C VAL A 129 -1.04 -11.77 16.62
N GLY A 130 -1.08 -12.30 17.83
CA GLY A 130 -1.54 -11.57 19.02
C GLY A 130 -0.51 -10.55 19.49
N ARG A 131 -0.97 -9.32 19.77
CA ARG A 131 -0.15 -8.28 20.41
C ARG A 131 -0.33 -8.30 21.94
N LYS A 132 0.64 -7.69 22.64
CA LYS A 132 0.69 -7.65 24.10
C LYS A 132 0.45 -6.24 24.65
N GLY A 133 -0.28 -5.40 23.91
CA GLY A 133 -0.58 -4.01 24.25
C GLY A 133 0.07 -2.98 23.33
N GLU A 134 0.89 -3.39 22.38
CA GLU A 134 1.51 -2.48 21.43
C GLU A 134 0.43 -1.83 20.54
N VAL A 135 0.44 -0.49 20.48
CA VAL A 135 -0.43 0.28 19.61
C VAL A 135 0.00 0.12 18.14
N ASN A 136 1.29 0.20 17.91
CA ASN A 136 1.90 -0.03 16.61
C ASN A 136 2.20 -1.53 16.45
N ALA A 137 1.62 -2.17 15.44
CA ALA A 137 1.89 -3.59 15.19
C ALA A 137 3.37 -3.87 14.87
N TRP A 138 4.12 -2.88 14.38
CA TRP A 138 5.54 -3.03 14.07
C TRP A 138 6.43 -3.05 15.32
N ASP A 139 5.93 -2.61 16.49
CA ASP A 139 6.61 -2.74 17.77
C ASP A 139 6.52 -4.16 18.35
N ASN A 140 5.69 -5.02 17.78
CA ASN A 140 5.59 -6.42 18.18
C ASN A 140 6.57 -7.28 17.38
N GLU A 141 7.54 -7.89 18.05
CA GLU A 141 8.61 -8.69 17.42
C GLU A 141 8.05 -9.89 16.64
N ASP A 142 7.03 -10.57 17.17
CA ASP A 142 6.44 -11.75 16.52
C ASP A 142 5.70 -11.35 15.22
N PHE A 143 5.07 -10.17 15.22
CA PHE A 143 4.43 -9.64 14.02
C PHE A 143 5.47 -9.33 12.93
N VAL A 144 6.51 -8.60 13.24
CA VAL A 144 7.60 -8.27 12.30
C VAL A 144 8.29 -9.53 11.79
N LYS A 145 8.57 -10.48 12.69
CA LYS A 145 9.17 -11.76 12.34
C LYS A 145 8.27 -12.55 11.36
N THR A 146 6.96 -12.58 11.61
CA THR A 146 5.99 -13.25 10.74
C THR A 146 5.92 -12.59 9.36
N VAL A 147 5.90 -11.25 9.29
CA VAL A 147 5.95 -10.53 8.02
C VAL A 147 7.23 -10.85 7.24
N ARG A 148 8.39 -10.78 7.90
CA ARG A 148 9.69 -11.07 7.27
C ARG A 148 9.82 -12.53 6.81
N ALA A 149 9.24 -13.47 7.55
CA ALA A 149 9.24 -14.90 7.21
C ALA A 149 8.51 -15.22 5.90
N THR A 150 7.61 -14.35 5.44
CA THR A 150 6.97 -14.49 4.11
C THR A 150 7.97 -14.34 2.96
N GLY A 151 9.12 -13.71 3.18
CA GLY A 151 10.11 -13.37 2.17
C GLY A 151 9.67 -12.28 1.18
N LYS A 152 8.45 -11.74 1.32
CA LYS A 152 7.86 -10.74 0.42
C LYS A 152 8.41 -9.35 0.72
N LYS A 153 8.43 -8.49 -0.31
CA LYS A 153 8.91 -7.11 -0.23
C LYS A 153 7.81 -6.06 -0.38
N THR A 154 6.64 -6.48 -0.82
CA THR A 154 5.47 -5.61 -1.01
C THR A 154 4.42 -5.91 0.03
N LEU A 155 3.97 -4.88 0.75
CA LEU A 155 2.92 -4.96 1.75
C LEU A 155 1.67 -4.23 1.24
N ILE A 156 0.54 -4.92 1.19
CA ILE A 156 -0.78 -4.31 1.07
C ILE A 156 -1.35 -4.24 2.48
N MET A 157 -1.65 -3.05 2.96
CA MET A 157 -2.06 -2.82 4.34
C MET A 157 -3.43 -2.16 4.41
N ALA A 158 -4.30 -2.68 5.24
CA ALA A 158 -5.59 -2.09 5.58
C ALA A 158 -5.89 -2.28 7.07
N GLY A 159 -6.70 -1.40 7.68
CA GLY A 159 -6.99 -1.53 9.12
C GLY A 159 -7.75 -0.37 9.73
N VAL A 160 -8.08 -0.50 11.00
CA VAL A 160 -8.85 0.47 11.77
C VAL A 160 -8.13 0.76 13.10
N TRP A 161 -7.60 1.98 13.32
CA TRP A 161 -7.75 3.22 12.54
C TRP A 161 -6.64 3.38 11.50
N THR A 162 -6.99 4.00 10.38
CA THR A 162 -6.02 4.33 9.33
C THR A 162 -4.86 5.16 9.87
N SER A 163 -5.18 6.19 10.68
CA SER A 163 -4.23 7.15 11.27
C SER A 163 -3.32 6.59 12.36
N VAL A 164 -3.56 5.39 12.83
CA VAL A 164 -2.79 4.74 13.91
C VAL A 164 -2.36 3.35 13.47
N CYS A 165 -3.31 2.41 13.44
CA CYS A 165 -3.04 0.99 13.26
C CYS A 165 -2.51 0.64 11.86
N VAL A 166 -2.79 1.47 10.85
CA VAL A 166 -2.20 1.34 9.51
C VAL A 166 -0.98 2.24 9.37
N MET A 167 -1.11 3.51 9.76
CA MET A 167 -0.07 4.51 9.49
C MET A 167 1.25 4.20 10.19
N PHE A 168 1.24 3.84 11.46
CA PHE A 168 2.48 3.63 12.21
C PHE A 168 3.27 2.44 11.65
N PRO A 169 2.69 1.24 11.52
CA PRO A 169 3.43 0.12 10.95
C PRO A 169 3.78 0.32 9.47
N ALA A 170 3.00 1.11 8.71
CA ALA A 170 3.33 1.44 7.33
C ALA A 170 4.59 2.32 7.22
N LEU A 171 4.74 3.30 8.13
CA LEU A 171 5.94 4.15 8.19
C LEU A 171 7.18 3.33 8.54
N ASP A 172 7.09 2.47 9.55
CA ASP A 172 8.21 1.63 9.98
C ASP A 172 8.56 0.57 8.94
N ALA A 173 7.56 -0.05 8.32
CA ALA A 173 7.78 -0.99 7.21
C ALA A 173 8.47 -0.29 6.03
N LYS A 174 8.05 0.93 5.70
CA LYS A 174 8.69 1.73 4.66
C LYS A 174 10.14 2.04 4.98
N ALA A 175 10.43 2.45 6.21
CA ALA A 175 11.79 2.68 6.71
C ALA A 175 12.64 1.39 6.71
N ALA A 176 12.01 0.24 6.91
CA ALA A 176 12.64 -1.07 6.83
C ALA A 176 12.85 -1.60 5.40
N GLY A 177 12.52 -0.79 4.37
CA GLY A 177 12.77 -1.07 2.95
C GLY A 177 11.66 -1.82 2.21
N PHE A 178 10.47 -1.96 2.79
CA PHE A 178 9.33 -2.53 2.08
C PHE A 178 8.69 -1.53 1.11
N LYS A 179 8.09 -2.03 0.04
CA LYS A 179 7.13 -1.29 -0.78
C LYS A 179 5.77 -1.41 -0.10
N VAL A 180 5.15 -0.27 0.23
CA VAL A 180 3.93 -0.26 1.05
C VAL A 180 2.79 0.40 0.28
N TYR A 181 1.68 -0.31 0.17
CA TYR A 181 0.39 0.17 -0.32
C TYR A 181 -0.58 0.22 0.84
N ALA A 182 -1.20 1.38 1.08
CA ALA A 182 -2.24 1.56 2.09
C ALA A 182 -3.61 1.62 1.40
N VAL A 183 -4.48 0.66 1.68
CA VAL A 183 -5.81 0.54 1.06
C VAL A 183 -6.80 1.36 1.87
N ILE A 184 -7.12 2.56 1.39
CA ILE A 184 -7.82 3.58 2.16
C ILE A 184 -9.29 3.23 2.37
N ASP A 185 -9.95 2.67 1.36
CA ASP A 185 -11.37 2.28 1.42
C ASP A 185 -11.63 0.92 2.11
N ALA A 186 -10.56 0.20 2.50
CA ALA A 186 -10.61 -0.93 3.43
C ALA A 186 -10.05 -0.57 4.83
N SER A 187 -9.89 0.73 5.08
CA SER A 187 -9.43 1.32 6.33
C SER A 187 -10.41 2.40 6.77
N GLY A 188 -10.37 2.81 8.03
CA GLY A 188 -11.28 3.85 8.50
C GLY A 188 -10.74 4.61 9.69
N ASP A 189 -11.18 5.84 9.86
CA ASP A 189 -10.76 6.79 10.89
C ASP A 189 -11.95 7.38 11.66
N PRO A 190 -11.73 7.89 12.90
CA PRO A 190 -12.77 8.56 13.68
C PRO A 190 -13.17 9.93 13.14
N SER A 191 -12.49 10.46 12.12
CA SER A 191 -12.85 11.72 11.47
C SER A 191 -12.20 11.86 10.10
N GLU A 192 -12.83 12.63 9.21
CA GLU A 192 -12.23 12.99 7.90
C GLU A 192 -10.90 13.74 8.05
N LEU A 193 -10.74 14.55 9.11
CA LEU A 193 -9.47 15.27 9.32
C LEU A 193 -8.34 14.30 9.61
N ALA A 194 -8.57 13.26 10.43
CA ALA A 194 -7.59 12.21 10.69
C ALA A 194 -7.20 11.49 9.39
N SER A 195 -8.18 11.11 8.58
CA SER A 195 -7.98 10.44 7.30
C SER A 195 -7.16 11.30 6.32
N ARG A 196 -7.53 12.58 6.14
CA ARG A 196 -6.82 13.51 5.25
C ARG A 196 -5.36 13.76 5.67
N THR A 197 -5.12 13.94 6.97
CA THR A 197 -3.76 14.13 7.49
C THR A 197 -2.92 12.88 7.33
N THR A 198 -3.52 11.69 7.50
CA THR A 198 -2.88 10.41 7.28
C THR A 198 -2.48 10.22 5.82
N LEU A 199 -3.38 10.53 4.87
CA LEU A 199 -3.09 10.48 3.44
C LEU A 199 -1.90 11.37 3.06
N ALA A 200 -1.87 12.61 3.55
CA ALA A 200 -0.75 13.52 3.32
C ALA A 200 0.57 12.93 3.83
N ARG A 201 0.54 12.31 5.02
CA ARG A 201 1.72 11.70 5.63
C ARG A 201 2.18 10.43 4.89
N PHE A 202 1.26 9.63 4.37
CA PHE A 202 1.60 8.48 3.52
C PHE A 202 2.35 8.92 2.26
N ILE A 203 1.81 9.91 1.54
CA ILE A 203 2.42 10.44 0.32
C ILE A 203 3.82 11.01 0.62
N GLN A 204 3.95 11.78 1.68
CA GLN A 204 5.22 12.37 2.10
C GLN A 204 6.28 11.30 2.44
N ALA A 205 5.86 10.17 3.03
CA ALA A 205 6.73 9.06 3.36
C ALA A 205 7.02 8.11 2.18
N GLY A 206 6.41 8.33 1.01
CA GLY A 206 6.52 7.44 -0.15
C GLY A 206 5.79 6.11 0.03
N ILE A 207 4.75 6.09 0.87
CA ILE A 207 3.75 5.03 0.93
C ILE A 207 2.71 5.32 -0.13
N VAL A 208 2.21 4.30 -0.83
CA VAL A 208 1.27 4.45 -1.93
C VAL A 208 -0.17 4.29 -1.41
N PRO A 209 -0.96 5.36 -1.27
CA PRO A 209 -2.39 5.23 -1.01
C PRO A 209 -3.06 4.60 -2.23
N THR A 210 -3.96 3.66 -1.99
CA THR A 210 -4.69 2.96 -3.05
C THR A 210 -6.10 2.62 -2.60
N SER A 211 -6.91 2.10 -3.50
CA SER A 211 -8.25 1.59 -3.20
C SER A 211 -8.34 0.08 -3.45
N THR A 212 -9.34 -0.53 -2.85
CA THR A 212 -9.66 -1.94 -3.03
C THR A 212 -9.84 -2.31 -4.49
N ASN A 213 -10.56 -1.46 -5.27
CA ASN A 213 -10.75 -1.67 -6.69
C ASN A 213 -9.46 -1.54 -7.50
N ALA A 214 -8.56 -0.62 -7.12
CA ALA A 214 -7.24 -0.50 -7.75
C ALA A 214 -6.37 -1.73 -7.47
N VAL A 215 -6.32 -2.20 -6.22
CA VAL A 215 -5.61 -3.45 -5.85
C VAL A 215 -6.12 -4.64 -6.67
N LEU A 216 -7.47 -4.79 -6.77
CA LEU A 216 -8.07 -5.85 -7.57
C LEU A 216 -7.66 -5.74 -9.03
N SER A 217 -7.71 -4.53 -9.62
CA SER A 217 -7.39 -4.31 -11.04
C SER A 217 -5.89 -4.48 -11.32
N GLU A 218 -5.04 -4.00 -10.42
CA GLU A 218 -3.59 -4.18 -10.53
C GLU A 218 -3.16 -5.65 -10.46
N THR A 219 -3.85 -6.47 -9.70
CA THR A 219 -3.57 -7.91 -9.55
C THR A 219 -4.27 -8.75 -10.61
N HIS A 220 -5.40 -8.29 -11.14
CA HIS A 220 -6.16 -8.96 -12.20
C HIS A 220 -5.42 -8.93 -13.54
N ARG A 221 -4.88 -7.78 -13.94
CA ARG A 221 -4.08 -7.54 -15.15
C ARG A 221 -4.77 -7.77 -16.48
N THR A 222 -5.46 -8.89 -16.67
CA THR A 222 -6.06 -9.28 -17.93
C THR A 222 -7.26 -10.21 -17.73
N TRP A 223 -8.30 -9.97 -18.49
CA TRP A 223 -9.47 -10.87 -18.57
C TRP A 223 -9.14 -12.21 -19.24
N ASN A 224 -8.00 -12.31 -19.91
CA ASN A 224 -7.54 -13.53 -20.56
C ASN A 224 -6.67 -14.37 -19.60
N ARG A 225 -7.31 -14.85 -18.50
CA ARG A 225 -6.69 -15.70 -17.49
C ARG A 225 -7.72 -16.65 -16.88
N PRO A 226 -7.29 -17.81 -16.34
CA PRO A 226 -8.20 -18.82 -15.77
C PRO A 226 -9.11 -18.28 -14.67
N GLU A 227 -8.61 -17.41 -13.81
CA GLU A 227 -9.32 -16.87 -12.65
C GLU A 227 -10.26 -15.70 -13.01
N ALA A 228 -10.36 -15.28 -14.26
CA ALA A 228 -11.09 -14.08 -14.67
C ALA A 228 -12.56 -14.08 -14.21
N ALA A 229 -13.26 -15.23 -14.28
CA ALA A 229 -14.64 -15.34 -13.83
C ALA A 229 -14.79 -15.13 -12.31
N GLU A 230 -13.86 -15.64 -11.51
CA GLU A 230 -13.87 -15.46 -10.06
C GLU A 230 -13.47 -14.02 -9.68
N LEU A 231 -12.52 -13.44 -10.39
CA LEU A 231 -12.15 -12.04 -10.23
C LEU A 231 -13.30 -11.09 -10.57
N ALA A 232 -14.11 -11.41 -11.60
CA ALA A 232 -15.32 -10.65 -11.95
C ALA A 232 -16.30 -10.55 -10.77
N LYS A 233 -16.48 -11.63 -10.00
CA LYS A 233 -17.33 -11.64 -8.81
C LYS A 233 -16.80 -10.71 -7.70
N LEU A 234 -15.48 -10.54 -7.61
CA LEU A 234 -14.87 -9.65 -6.63
C LEU A 234 -15.12 -8.18 -6.97
N TYR A 235 -15.12 -7.81 -8.27
CA TYR A 235 -15.52 -6.46 -8.68
C TYR A 235 -16.95 -6.11 -8.22
N ALA A 236 -17.87 -7.07 -8.25
CA ALA A 236 -19.24 -6.86 -7.78
C ALA A 236 -19.32 -6.54 -6.27
N LEU A 237 -18.35 -6.97 -5.47
CA LEU A 237 -18.27 -6.62 -4.03
C LEU A 237 -17.70 -5.21 -3.82
N ALA A 238 -16.62 -4.86 -4.53
CA ALA A 238 -15.97 -3.56 -4.39
C ALA A 238 -16.71 -2.44 -5.12
N ALA A 239 -17.47 -2.77 -6.18
CA ALA A 239 -18.24 -1.84 -6.99
C ALA A 239 -19.61 -2.43 -7.30
N PRO A 240 -20.60 -2.31 -6.41
CA PRO A 240 -21.92 -2.95 -6.59
C PRO A 240 -22.64 -2.58 -7.90
N ASN A 241 -22.41 -1.37 -8.44
CA ASN A 241 -22.94 -0.95 -9.72
C ASN A 241 -22.39 -1.79 -10.90
N TYR A 242 -21.19 -2.35 -10.75
CA TYR A 242 -20.60 -3.23 -11.75
C TYR A 242 -21.30 -4.60 -11.79
N ALA A 243 -21.89 -5.04 -10.68
CA ALA A 243 -22.73 -6.24 -10.66
C ALA A 243 -23.90 -6.12 -11.61
N ALA A 244 -24.56 -4.96 -11.66
CA ALA A 244 -25.67 -4.69 -12.57
C ALA A 244 -25.23 -4.72 -14.06
N VAL A 245 -24.01 -4.26 -14.35
CA VAL A 245 -23.42 -4.35 -15.71
C VAL A 245 -23.22 -5.81 -16.11
N ILE A 246 -22.65 -6.62 -15.23
CA ILE A 246 -22.44 -8.07 -15.47
C ILE A 246 -23.79 -8.76 -15.69
N GLU A 247 -24.77 -8.52 -14.83
CA GLU A 247 -26.11 -9.10 -14.95
C GLU A 247 -26.78 -8.73 -16.27
N SER A 248 -26.73 -7.46 -16.66
CA SER A 248 -27.29 -6.98 -17.92
C SER A 248 -26.62 -7.65 -19.12
N TYR A 249 -25.32 -7.81 -19.09
CA TYR A 249 -24.56 -8.48 -20.14
C TYR A 249 -24.96 -9.97 -20.30
N GLU A 250 -25.06 -10.70 -19.18
CA GLU A 250 -25.43 -12.11 -19.21
C GLU A 250 -26.88 -12.30 -19.70
N LYS A 251 -27.83 -11.45 -19.26
CA LYS A 251 -29.20 -11.46 -19.79
C LYS A 251 -29.25 -11.21 -21.30
N ALA A 252 -28.49 -10.26 -21.81
CA ALA A 252 -28.40 -9.97 -23.23
C ALA A 252 -27.86 -11.18 -24.04
N LYS A 253 -26.87 -11.89 -23.51
CA LYS A 253 -26.34 -13.13 -24.10
C LYS A 253 -27.39 -14.22 -24.17
N ASP A 254 -28.17 -14.41 -23.10
CA ASP A 254 -29.21 -15.44 -23.05
C ASP A 254 -30.34 -15.17 -24.07
N VAL A 255 -30.77 -13.92 -24.17
CA VAL A 255 -31.73 -13.51 -25.21
C VAL A 255 -31.19 -13.78 -26.62
N GLY A 256 -29.93 -13.42 -26.88
CA GLY A 256 -29.28 -13.66 -28.17
C GLY A 256 -29.09 -15.16 -28.53
N ARG A 257 -29.02 -16.04 -27.52
CA ARG A 257 -28.98 -17.50 -27.72
C ARG A 257 -30.38 -18.09 -28.04
N GLN A 258 -31.41 -17.53 -27.41
CA GLN A 258 -32.81 -17.98 -27.63
C GLN A 258 -33.38 -17.54 -28.99
N SER A 259 -32.75 -16.53 -29.62
CA SER A 259 -33.16 -15.96 -30.91
C SER A 259 -32.52 -16.67 -32.12
N LYS A 260 -31.65 -17.65 -31.88
CA LYS A 260 -31.02 -18.50 -32.90
C LYS A 260 -31.62 -19.90 -32.90
#